data_700304b391c06469657a004914ec4ed2
#
_entry.id   700304b391c06469657a004914ec4ed2
#
_cell.length_a   1.000
_cell.length_b   1.000
_cell.length_c   1.000
_cell.angle_alpha   90.00
_cell.angle_beta   90.00
_cell.angle_gamma   90.00
#
_symmetry.space_group_name_H-M   'P 1'
#
loop_
_entity.id
_entity.type
_entity.pdbx_description
1 polymer ?
#
loop_
_entity_poly.entity_id
_entity_poly.type
_entity_poly.pdbx_seq_one_letter_code
_entity_poly.pdbx_strand_id
1 'polypeptide(L)'
;MEKIISFQNIEVAPYIVEQLLDVRIDQQMNEHGTFYFKALLPEEKKDSYVINNSQGSNVSLSVRETDGNRDILFQGIVQDVKVKAIQGSYYMEVYAISYSYLLDIGKKSRSFQNKQMLYSELLNQVAADYADAAFRDVITQNASIGQFIVQYEETDWEFSRRLASHFHTGLVNDVHINCPRCYFGVPDNGKLNLETVNYVVKQDIGKYLKLSNSGISGLSEQDFIYYEVETYSPADIGDEVQFQGQTLYVYQIMACMEKGIFVYHLTLTTRKGMSQLHQWNERIAGASLNAKIVAIKNDQVKVSLEIDEISGHNPGKLCFFPYSTIYSSQDGSGWYCMPEIGDSVRVYFPDGVEEHSYAISSVHEEVNNSSPGRGSDSVSGGSGEYSGQRDDPSVKSLRNQDGKEIRLTPGGIYIIADGTVITLTDEGGVLITSDKDIEFKSDQNIVLSAEENINIIGLTGVDLSCNETASVKIEEDIKVTGQEVKS
;
A
#
# COMPACT_ATOMS: atom_id res chain seq x y z
N MET A 1 35.75 -26.74 -24.34
CA MET A 1 36.29 -27.38 -23.14
C MET A 1 35.63 -26.74 -21.97
N GLU A 2 34.95 -27.49 -21.14
CA GLU A 2 34.42 -26.97 -19.87
C GLU A 2 35.55 -26.41 -19.02
N LYS A 3 35.35 -25.25 -18.47
CA LYS A 3 36.33 -24.57 -17.59
C LYS A 3 36.21 -25.15 -16.18
N ILE A 4 37.06 -26.09 -15.85
CA ILE A 4 37.05 -26.70 -14.52
C ILE A 4 37.60 -25.69 -13.50
N ILE A 5 36.74 -25.30 -12.54
CA ILE A 5 37.10 -24.43 -11.41
C ILE A 5 37.58 -25.32 -10.24
N SER A 6 38.77 -25.03 -9.71
CA SER A 6 39.33 -25.72 -8.56
C SER A 6 39.66 -24.76 -7.42
N PHE A 7 40.00 -25.24 -6.24
CA PHE A 7 40.45 -24.41 -5.12
C PHE A 7 41.61 -23.46 -5.47
N GLN A 8 42.45 -23.81 -6.43
CA GLN A 8 43.61 -22.99 -6.82
C GLN A 8 43.19 -21.75 -7.63
N ASN A 9 42.05 -21.77 -8.24
CA ASN A 9 41.53 -20.69 -9.05
C ASN A 9 40.58 -19.74 -8.28
N ILE A 10 40.12 -20.16 -7.08
CA ILE A 10 39.14 -19.40 -6.31
C ILE A 10 39.82 -18.44 -5.35
N GLU A 11 39.35 -17.20 -5.34
CA GLU A 11 39.71 -16.15 -4.38
C GLU A 11 38.50 -15.66 -3.61
N VAL A 12 38.65 -15.47 -2.29
CA VAL A 12 37.61 -14.92 -1.40
C VAL A 12 38.14 -13.64 -0.78
N ALA A 13 37.74 -12.51 -1.35
CA ALA A 13 38.15 -11.20 -0.83
C ALA A 13 37.12 -10.64 0.18
N PRO A 14 37.59 -9.92 1.24
CA PRO A 14 38.95 -9.45 1.50
C PRO A 14 39.77 -10.42 2.39
N TYR A 15 39.35 -11.67 2.51
CA TYR A 15 39.97 -12.63 3.44
C TYR A 15 41.29 -13.21 2.90
N ILE A 16 42.31 -13.23 3.74
CA ILE A 16 43.57 -13.92 3.47
C ILE A 16 43.47 -15.27 4.20
N VAL A 17 43.43 -16.33 3.45
CA VAL A 17 43.27 -17.69 3.96
C VAL A 17 44.48 -18.56 3.55
N GLU A 18 44.89 -19.52 4.39
CA GLU A 18 45.90 -20.50 4.02
C GLU A 18 45.36 -21.54 3.04
N GLN A 19 44.13 -21.99 3.31
CA GLN A 19 43.48 -23.02 2.51
C GLN A 19 41.95 -22.85 2.59
N LEU A 20 41.28 -22.88 1.47
CA LEU A 20 39.81 -23.04 1.39
C LEU A 20 39.50 -24.54 1.59
N LEU A 21 38.52 -24.82 2.44
CA LEU A 21 38.09 -26.18 2.79
C LEU A 21 36.73 -26.51 2.24
N ASP A 22 35.84 -25.52 2.20
CA ASP A 22 34.50 -25.64 1.68
C ASP A 22 34.04 -24.31 1.10
N VAL A 23 33.26 -24.36 0.03
CA VAL A 23 32.65 -23.17 -0.64
C VAL A 23 31.32 -23.59 -1.17
N ARG A 24 30.29 -22.79 -0.89
CA ARG A 24 28.93 -23.02 -1.37
C ARG A 24 28.23 -21.73 -1.71
N ILE A 25 27.53 -21.70 -2.84
CA ILE A 25 26.58 -20.65 -3.27
C ILE A 25 25.22 -21.30 -3.47
N ASP A 26 24.15 -20.68 -2.92
CA ASP A 26 22.78 -21.07 -3.20
C ASP A 26 22.03 -19.87 -3.81
N GLN A 27 21.28 -20.11 -4.88
CA GLN A 27 20.44 -19.12 -5.57
C GLN A 27 19.12 -19.75 -5.98
N GLN A 28 18.05 -19.01 -5.77
CA GLN A 28 16.71 -19.40 -6.20
C GLN A 28 15.86 -18.17 -6.47
N MET A 29 14.91 -18.28 -7.38
CA MET A 29 13.92 -17.22 -7.62
C MET A 29 13.14 -16.92 -6.34
N ASN A 30 12.88 -15.63 -6.06
CA ASN A 30 12.25 -15.10 -4.85
C ASN A 30 13.02 -15.24 -3.56
N GLU A 31 14.28 -15.68 -3.61
CA GLU A 31 15.18 -15.80 -2.47
C GLU A 31 16.41 -14.93 -2.68
N HIS A 32 17.03 -14.48 -1.60
CA HIS A 32 18.35 -13.86 -1.68
C HIS A 32 19.40 -14.93 -1.95
N GLY A 33 20.39 -14.63 -2.79
CA GLY A 33 21.53 -15.50 -2.95
C GLY A 33 22.33 -15.59 -1.66
N THR A 34 22.78 -16.78 -1.29
CA THR A 34 23.62 -16.98 -0.11
C THR A 34 24.98 -17.55 -0.47
N PHE A 35 25.97 -17.22 0.32
CA PHE A 35 27.34 -17.67 0.15
C PHE A 35 27.92 -18.13 1.49
N TYR A 36 28.48 -19.30 1.50
CA TYR A 36 29.20 -19.88 2.63
C TYR A 36 30.59 -20.31 2.19
N PHE A 37 31.57 -20.04 3.02
CA PHE A 37 32.85 -20.69 2.91
C PHE A 37 33.46 -21.07 4.26
N LYS A 38 34.32 -22.07 4.23
CA LYS A 38 35.16 -22.49 5.34
C LYS A 38 36.60 -22.49 4.92
N ALA A 39 37.49 -21.97 5.76
CA ALA A 39 38.91 -21.86 5.46
C ALA A 39 39.78 -22.06 6.69
N LEU A 40 41.05 -22.44 6.46
CA LEU A 40 42.10 -22.40 7.43
C LEU A 40 42.75 -21.01 7.41
N LEU A 41 42.91 -20.40 8.58
CA LEU A 41 43.50 -19.07 8.75
C LEU A 41 44.93 -19.13 9.19
N PRO A 42 45.79 -18.19 8.75
CA PRO A 42 47.06 -17.90 9.41
C PRO A 42 46.86 -17.49 10.87
N GLU A 43 47.73 -17.94 11.79
CA GLU A 43 47.62 -17.63 13.23
C GLU A 43 47.54 -16.11 13.50
N GLU A 44 48.24 -15.30 12.71
CA GLU A 44 48.28 -13.84 12.83
C GLU A 44 46.93 -13.16 12.53
N LYS A 45 46.02 -13.88 11.87
CA LYS A 45 44.69 -13.37 11.47
C LYS A 45 43.55 -13.90 12.34
N LYS A 46 43.79 -14.78 13.29
CA LYS A 46 42.78 -15.52 14.08
C LYS A 46 41.64 -14.65 14.68
N ASP A 47 42.00 -13.48 15.22
CA ASP A 47 41.00 -12.60 15.89
C ASP A 47 40.60 -11.41 15.03
N SER A 48 41.40 -11.05 14.03
CA SER A 48 41.24 -9.80 13.28
C SER A 48 39.94 -9.74 12.47
N TYR A 49 39.48 -10.84 11.92
CA TYR A 49 38.29 -10.90 11.09
C TYR A 49 36.99 -10.87 11.89
N VAL A 50 36.99 -11.33 13.14
CA VAL A 50 35.85 -11.25 14.04
C VAL A 50 35.74 -9.84 14.65
N ILE A 51 36.89 -9.29 15.12
CA ILE A 51 36.94 -8.00 15.81
C ILE A 51 36.70 -6.83 14.84
N ASN A 52 37.25 -6.91 13.64
CA ASN A 52 37.22 -5.85 12.64
C ASN A 52 36.02 -5.97 11.66
N ASN A 53 35.16 -6.97 11.82
CA ASN A 53 33.97 -7.09 10.99
C ASN A 53 32.98 -5.99 11.41
N SER A 54 32.83 -4.97 10.57
CA SER A 54 31.90 -3.87 10.78
C SER A 54 30.59 -4.15 10.06
N GLN A 55 29.54 -3.43 10.47
CA GLN A 55 28.26 -3.47 9.79
C GLN A 55 28.45 -3.17 8.29
N GLY A 56 27.96 -4.06 7.41
CA GLY A 56 28.09 -3.91 5.96
C GLY A 56 29.42 -4.40 5.38
N SER A 57 30.21 -5.20 6.12
CA SER A 57 31.41 -5.84 5.56
C SER A 57 31.05 -6.68 4.34
N ASN A 58 31.78 -6.45 3.26
CA ASN A 58 31.53 -7.09 1.97
C ASN A 58 32.42 -8.31 1.79
N VAL A 59 31.91 -9.28 1.04
CA VAL A 59 32.68 -10.44 0.58
C VAL A 59 32.44 -10.66 -0.90
N SER A 60 33.48 -11.08 -1.61
CA SER A 60 33.34 -11.51 -2.99
C SER A 60 34.04 -12.87 -3.18
N LEU A 61 33.38 -13.72 -3.97
CA LEU A 61 33.99 -14.96 -4.51
C LEU A 61 34.28 -14.73 -5.97
N SER A 62 35.51 -14.94 -6.39
CA SER A 62 35.92 -14.80 -7.79
C SER A 62 36.79 -15.96 -8.24
N VAL A 63 36.81 -16.22 -9.54
CA VAL A 63 37.69 -17.17 -10.21
C VAL A 63 38.74 -16.41 -10.96
N ARG A 64 40.00 -16.73 -10.73
CA ARG A 64 41.13 -16.19 -11.47
C ARG A 64 41.24 -16.91 -12.81
N GLU A 65 41.17 -16.17 -13.90
CA GLU A 65 41.39 -16.67 -15.23
C GLU A 65 42.88 -16.75 -15.59
N THR A 66 43.21 -17.55 -16.61
CA THR A 66 44.59 -17.70 -17.10
C THR A 66 45.14 -16.44 -17.76
N ASP A 67 44.28 -15.54 -18.24
CA ASP A 67 44.63 -14.22 -18.79
C ASP A 67 44.80 -13.13 -17.72
N GLY A 68 44.57 -13.46 -16.46
CA GLY A 68 44.67 -12.55 -15.31
C GLY A 68 43.35 -11.82 -14.97
N ASN A 69 42.30 -12.00 -15.74
CA ASN A 69 40.98 -11.51 -15.45
C ASN A 69 40.35 -12.26 -14.24
N ARG A 70 39.34 -11.66 -13.63
CA ARG A 70 38.59 -12.25 -12.52
C ARG A 70 37.11 -12.29 -12.89
N ASP A 71 36.57 -13.50 -12.94
CA ASP A 71 35.14 -13.71 -13.03
C ASP A 71 34.55 -13.73 -11.63
N ILE A 72 33.57 -12.86 -11.36
CA ILE A 72 32.91 -12.80 -10.06
C ILE A 72 31.78 -13.82 -10.07
N LEU A 73 31.81 -14.74 -9.12
CA LEU A 73 30.77 -15.75 -8.93
C LEU A 73 29.72 -15.30 -7.90
N PHE A 74 30.15 -14.49 -6.92
CA PHE A 74 29.27 -13.97 -5.88
C PHE A 74 29.82 -12.69 -5.27
N GLN A 75 28.94 -11.74 -4.98
CA GLN A 75 29.18 -10.59 -4.12
C GLN A 75 28.05 -10.43 -3.11
N GLY A 76 28.39 -10.13 -1.88
CA GLY A 76 27.39 -9.99 -0.84
C GLY A 76 27.90 -9.34 0.43
N ILE A 77 27.00 -9.29 1.40
CA ILE A 77 27.19 -8.70 2.72
C ILE A 77 27.37 -9.85 3.72
N VAL A 78 28.41 -9.76 4.52
CA VAL A 78 28.70 -10.74 5.56
C VAL A 78 27.63 -10.67 6.65
N GLN A 79 27.01 -11.81 6.94
CA GLN A 79 26.02 -11.96 8.00
C GLN A 79 26.60 -12.53 9.27
N ASP A 80 27.50 -13.51 9.14
CA ASP A 80 28.14 -14.16 10.29
C ASP A 80 29.57 -14.55 9.97
N VAL A 81 30.46 -14.36 10.94
CA VAL A 81 31.88 -14.80 10.90
C VAL A 81 32.21 -15.53 12.18
N LYS A 82 32.65 -16.75 12.05
CA LYS A 82 32.99 -17.60 13.17
C LYS A 82 34.39 -18.15 13.01
N VAL A 83 35.20 -18.00 14.04
CA VAL A 83 36.54 -18.58 14.10
C VAL A 83 36.63 -19.61 15.23
N LYS A 84 37.09 -20.81 14.90
CA LYS A 84 37.30 -21.93 15.85
C LYS A 84 38.77 -22.28 15.92
N ALA A 85 39.32 -22.34 17.12
CA ALA A 85 40.65 -22.90 17.36
C ALA A 85 40.52 -24.39 17.71
N ILE A 86 41.12 -25.28 16.94
CA ILE A 86 41.12 -26.72 17.14
C ILE A 86 42.55 -27.20 17.03
N GLN A 87 43.13 -27.71 18.11
CA GLN A 87 44.48 -28.27 18.18
C GLN A 87 45.59 -27.36 17.59
N GLY A 88 45.46 -26.04 17.83
CA GLY A 88 46.41 -25.05 17.33
C GLY A 88 46.18 -24.57 15.90
N SER A 89 45.21 -25.10 15.21
CA SER A 89 44.75 -24.61 13.88
C SER A 89 43.50 -23.74 14.00
N TYR A 90 43.40 -22.70 13.18
CA TYR A 90 42.28 -21.72 13.21
C TYR A 90 41.44 -21.89 11.99
N TYR A 91 40.17 -22.26 12.19
CA TYR A 91 39.15 -22.43 11.13
C TYR A 91 38.20 -21.29 11.14
N MET A 92 38.02 -20.66 10.00
CA MET A 92 37.02 -19.60 9.79
C MET A 92 35.85 -20.14 8.98
N GLU A 93 34.65 -19.81 9.42
CA GLU A 93 33.38 -20.01 8.69
C GLU A 93 32.75 -18.65 8.47
N VAL A 94 32.34 -18.33 7.24
CA VAL A 94 31.68 -17.07 6.88
C VAL A 94 30.40 -17.39 6.16
N TYR A 95 29.32 -16.71 6.58
CA TYR A 95 28.03 -16.70 5.91
C TYR A 95 27.77 -15.30 5.38
N ALA A 96 27.37 -15.20 4.12
CA ALA A 96 27.04 -13.95 3.46
C ALA A 96 25.76 -14.09 2.64
N ILE A 97 25.14 -12.94 2.37
CA ILE A 97 23.92 -12.83 1.62
C ILE A 97 24.10 -11.78 0.51
N SER A 98 23.44 -11.95 -0.63
CA SER A 98 23.52 -11.01 -1.75
C SER A 98 23.01 -9.62 -1.36
N TYR A 99 23.42 -8.59 -2.10
CA TYR A 99 23.04 -7.20 -1.82
C TYR A 99 21.54 -6.94 -1.91
N SER A 100 20.75 -7.80 -2.57
CA SER A 100 19.29 -7.73 -2.57
C SER A 100 18.69 -7.78 -1.16
N TYR A 101 19.40 -8.29 -0.16
CA TYR A 101 18.99 -8.28 1.24
C TYR A 101 18.83 -6.88 1.82
N LEU A 102 19.51 -5.87 1.28
CA LEU A 102 19.31 -4.48 1.71
C LEU A 102 17.87 -4.00 1.48
N LEU A 103 17.17 -4.58 0.50
CA LEU A 103 15.76 -4.30 0.24
C LEU A 103 14.82 -4.95 1.28
N ASP A 104 15.33 -5.89 2.09
CA ASP A 104 14.54 -6.72 3.01
C ASP A 104 14.76 -6.40 4.51
N ILE A 105 15.49 -5.32 4.82
CA ILE A 105 15.80 -4.95 6.21
C ILE A 105 14.68 -4.15 6.86
N GLY A 106 14.20 -3.11 6.20
CA GLY A 106 13.28 -2.14 6.77
C GLY A 106 11.88 -2.22 6.17
N LYS A 107 10.86 -2.29 7.04
CA LYS A 107 9.47 -2.19 6.60
C LYS A 107 9.10 -0.75 6.30
N LYS A 108 8.30 -0.56 5.26
CA LYS A 108 7.80 0.75 4.81
C LYS A 108 6.28 0.74 4.64
N SER A 109 5.70 1.93 4.71
CA SER A 109 4.29 2.17 4.40
C SER A 109 4.20 3.40 3.51
N ARG A 110 3.68 3.22 2.28
CA ARG A 110 3.49 4.27 1.29
C ARG A 110 2.48 3.84 0.24
N SER A 111 1.82 4.78 -0.44
CA SER A 111 0.79 4.47 -1.42
C SER A 111 1.18 4.88 -2.84
N PHE A 112 0.62 4.18 -3.82
CA PHE A 112 0.75 4.47 -5.24
C PHE A 112 -0.66 4.63 -5.82
N GLN A 113 -1.11 5.87 -5.95
CA GLN A 113 -2.49 6.20 -6.30
C GLN A 113 -2.67 6.52 -7.79
N ASN A 114 -1.58 6.81 -8.51
CA ASN A 114 -1.64 7.09 -9.94
C ASN A 114 -1.79 5.79 -10.76
N LYS A 115 -3.03 5.40 -11.06
CA LYS A 115 -3.35 4.18 -11.83
C LYS A 115 -2.68 4.11 -13.22
N GLN A 116 -2.23 5.23 -13.80
CA GLN A 116 -1.50 5.27 -15.07
C GLN A 116 0.03 5.14 -14.87
N MET A 117 0.54 5.12 -13.65
CA MET A 117 1.96 4.90 -13.37
C MET A 117 2.39 3.53 -13.92
N LEU A 118 3.54 3.46 -14.56
CA LEU A 118 4.08 2.19 -15.04
C LEU A 118 4.69 1.40 -13.86
N TYR A 119 4.64 0.06 -13.95
CA TYR A 119 5.36 -0.78 -12.97
C TYR A 119 6.85 -0.44 -12.90
N SER A 120 7.47 -0.15 -14.05
CA SER A 120 8.88 0.28 -14.10
C SER A 120 9.14 1.60 -13.37
N GLU A 121 8.21 2.56 -13.42
CA GLU A 121 8.31 3.83 -12.68
C GLU A 121 8.17 3.59 -11.17
N LEU A 122 7.23 2.75 -10.76
CA LEU A 122 7.05 2.36 -9.37
C LEU A 122 8.30 1.66 -8.82
N LEU A 123 8.85 0.69 -9.55
CA LEU A 123 10.06 -0.01 -9.17
C LEU A 123 11.29 0.92 -9.08
N ASN A 124 11.38 1.92 -9.97
CA ASN A 124 12.42 2.94 -9.88
C ASN A 124 12.29 3.80 -8.62
N GLN A 125 11.05 4.12 -8.19
CA GLN A 125 10.83 4.83 -6.91
C GLN A 125 11.25 3.98 -5.71
N VAL A 126 10.99 2.65 -5.75
CA VAL A 126 11.46 1.72 -4.72
C VAL A 126 12.98 1.66 -4.69
N ALA A 127 13.63 1.55 -5.85
CA ALA A 127 15.08 1.48 -5.96
C ALA A 127 15.79 2.77 -5.52
N ALA A 128 15.18 3.94 -5.70
CA ALA A 128 15.75 5.23 -5.39
C ALA A 128 16.14 5.42 -3.90
N ASP A 129 15.61 4.59 -3.02
CA ASP A 129 15.94 4.61 -1.59
C ASP A 129 17.31 3.97 -1.27
N TYR A 130 17.96 3.35 -2.26
CA TYR A 130 19.21 2.61 -2.09
C TYR A 130 20.25 3.02 -3.13
N ALA A 131 21.51 3.11 -2.70
CA ALA A 131 22.60 3.47 -3.60
C ALA A 131 22.78 2.43 -4.71
N ASP A 132 22.83 2.91 -5.95
CA ASP A 132 23.05 2.13 -7.17
C ASP A 132 22.06 0.96 -7.39
N ALA A 133 20.95 0.92 -6.64
CA ALA A 133 19.92 -0.09 -6.78
C ALA A 133 19.16 0.05 -8.10
N ALA A 134 18.76 -1.08 -8.67
CA ALA A 134 17.93 -1.09 -9.86
C ALA A 134 17.08 -2.36 -9.98
N PHE A 135 15.86 -2.19 -10.51
CA PHE A 135 15.05 -3.30 -11.01
C PHE A 135 15.09 -3.31 -12.54
N ARG A 136 15.50 -4.44 -13.12
CA ARG A 136 15.44 -4.67 -14.56
C ARG A 136 14.12 -5.37 -14.86
N ASP A 137 13.17 -4.60 -15.38
CA ASP A 137 11.87 -5.13 -15.80
C ASP A 137 12.00 -5.96 -17.06
N VAL A 138 11.61 -7.23 -17.00
CA VAL A 138 11.66 -8.18 -18.10
C VAL A 138 10.29 -8.80 -18.43
N ILE A 139 9.22 -8.37 -17.71
CA ILE A 139 7.91 -9.01 -17.83
C ILE A 139 6.75 -8.06 -18.09
N THR A 140 6.76 -6.82 -17.58
CA THR A 140 5.57 -5.97 -17.60
C THR A 140 5.24 -5.37 -18.95
N GLN A 141 6.19 -5.31 -19.88
CA GLN A 141 6.00 -4.72 -21.23
C GLN A 141 5.41 -3.29 -21.16
N ASN A 142 5.87 -2.49 -20.20
CA ASN A 142 5.36 -1.15 -19.91
C ASN A 142 3.88 -1.10 -19.45
N ALA A 143 3.38 -2.14 -18.81
CA ALA A 143 2.06 -2.13 -18.20
C ALA A 143 1.98 -1.06 -17.12
N SER A 144 0.82 -0.38 -17.05
CA SER A 144 0.49 0.48 -15.91
C SER A 144 0.03 -0.37 -14.73
N ILE A 145 0.15 0.19 -13.50
CA ILE A 145 -0.32 -0.50 -12.29
C ILE A 145 -1.84 -0.70 -12.30
N GLY A 146 -2.60 0.12 -13.04
CA GLY A 146 -4.03 -0.05 -13.31
C GLY A 146 -4.94 0.20 -12.10
N GLN A 147 -4.44 0.03 -10.90
CA GLN A 147 -5.18 0.04 -9.63
C GLN A 147 -4.47 0.87 -8.56
N PHE A 148 -5.14 1.09 -7.44
CA PHE A 148 -4.52 1.58 -6.23
C PHE A 148 -3.65 0.47 -5.63
N ILE A 149 -2.40 0.80 -5.30
CA ILE A 149 -1.46 -0.12 -4.64
C ILE A 149 -0.93 0.56 -3.39
N VAL A 150 -0.80 -0.21 -2.32
CA VAL A 150 -0.20 0.27 -1.07
C VAL A 150 0.83 -0.73 -0.56
N GLN A 151 2.04 -0.26 -0.33
CA GLN A 151 3.01 -0.97 0.50
C GLN A 151 2.64 -0.65 1.95
N TYR A 152 2.28 -1.65 2.73
CA TYR A 152 1.89 -1.48 4.13
C TYR A 152 2.60 -2.48 5.01
N GLU A 153 3.51 -1.99 5.86
CA GLU A 153 4.37 -2.81 6.73
C GLU A 153 5.12 -3.94 6.00
N GLU A 154 5.43 -3.72 4.74
CA GLU A 154 6.24 -4.60 3.91
C GLU A 154 7.64 -4.03 3.73
N THR A 155 8.65 -4.91 3.64
CA THR A 155 9.95 -4.53 3.12
C THR A 155 9.86 -4.24 1.61
N ASP A 156 10.85 -3.57 1.04
CA ASP A 156 10.87 -3.32 -0.41
C ASP A 156 11.03 -4.61 -1.22
N TRP A 157 11.69 -5.62 -0.63
CA TRP A 157 11.78 -6.96 -1.19
C TRP A 157 10.41 -7.67 -1.20
N GLU A 158 9.72 -7.74 -0.05
CA GLU A 158 8.39 -8.33 0.07
C GLU A 158 7.42 -7.67 -0.91
N PHE A 159 7.42 -6.32 -0.94
CA PHE A 159 6.57 -5.53 -1.82
C PHE A 159 6.85 -5.81 -3.30
N SER A 160 8.11 -5.75 -3.73
CA SER A 160 8.49 -6.00 -5.13
C SER A 160 8.17 -7.43 -5.56
N ARG A 161 8.36 -8.42 -4.66
CA ARG A 161 7.99 -9.82 -4.89
C ARG A 161 6.47 -9.98 -5.05
N ARG A 162 5.69 -9.28 -4.22
CA ARG A 162 4.23 -9.23 -4.36
C ARG A 162 3.80 -8.61 -5.69
N LEU A 163 4.42 -7.50 -6.10
CA LEU A 163 4.16 -6.91 -7.42
C LEU A 163 4.52 -7.87 -8.58
N ALA A 164 5.62 -8.61 -8.49
CA ALA A 164 5.99 -9.60 -9.51
C ALA A 164 4.94 -10.72 -9.61
N SER A 165 4.31 -11.08 -8.49
CA SER A 165 3.25 -12.09 -8.46
C SER A 165 1.99 -11.70 -9.24
N HIS A 166 1.75 -10.40 -9.49
CA HIS A 166 0.66 -9.94 -10.37
C HIS A 166 0.83 -10.45 -11.81
N PHE A 167 2.07 -10.74 -12.21
CA PHE A 167 2.42 -11.34 -13.50
C PHE A 167 2.72 -12.84 -13.39
N HIS A 168 2.34 -13.46 -12.27
CA HIS A 168 2.62 -14.87 -11.97
C HIS A 168 4.11 -15.23 -12.07
N THR A 169 4.99 -14.29 -11.76
CA THR A 169 6.45 -14.48 -11.76
C THR A 169 7.05 -14.06 -10.42
N GLY A 170 8.38 -14.08 -10.32
CA GLY A 170 9.10 -13.67 -9.12
C GLY A 170 10.25 -12.74 -9.42
N LEU A 171 11.05 -12.46 -8.39
CA LEU A 171 12.28 -11.71 -8.47
C LEU A 171 13.48 -12.66 -8.63
N VAL A 172 14.44 -12.25 -9.44
CA VAL A 172 15.75 -12.90 -9.55
C VAL A 172 16.80 -11.86 -9.18
N ASN A 173 17.57 -12.12 -8.11
CA ASN A 173 18.64 -11.21 -7.72
C ASN A 173 19.89 -11.43 -8.59
N ASP A 174 20.67 -10.37 -8.79
CA ASP A 174 21.98 -10.43 -9.43
C ASP A 174 23.04 -10.56 -8.34
N VAL A 175 23.67 -11.72 -8.23
CA VAL A 175 24.69 -12.01 -7.21
C VAL A 175 26.08 -11.57 -7.60
N HIS A 176 26.29 -11.08 -8.83
CA HIS A 176 27.61 -10.76 -9.37
C HIS A 176 28.04 -9.31 -9.08
N ILE A 177 27.15 -8.50 -8.51
CA ILE A 177 27.36 -7.06 -8.32
C ILE A 177 27.22 -6.65 -6.85
N ASN A 178 27.82 -5.51 -6.52
CA ASN A 178 27.93 -4.99 -5.16
C ASN A 178 26.86 -3.95 -4.79
N CYS A 179 25.66 -4.07 -5.39
CA CYS A 179 24.52 -3.21 -5.10
C CYS A 179 23.20 -4.00 -5.22
N PRO A 180 22.08 -3.52 -4.66
CA PRO A 180 20.78 -4.16 -4.82
C PRO A 180 20.32 -4.08 -6.27
N ARG A 181 20.49 -5.15 -7.02
CA ARG A 181 20.01 -5.26 -8.39
C ARG A 181 19.24 -6.55 -8.58
N CYS A 182 18.02 -6.41 -9.14
CA CYS A 182 17.11 -7.52 -9.32
C CYS A 182 16.46 -7.47 -10.70
N TYR A 183 16.19 -8.61 -11.26
CA TYR A 183 15.27 -8.74 -12.40
C TYR A 183 13.85 -8.87 -11.86
N PHE A 184 12.96 -8.06 -12.40
CA PHE A 184 11.53 -8.16 -12.15
C PHE A 184 10.93 -9.09 -13.21
N GLY A 185 10.78 -10.36 -12.85
CA GLY A 185 10.55 -11.49 -13.74
C GLY A 185 11.81 -12.33 -13.98
N VAL A 186 11.66 -13.45 -14.68
CA VAL A 186 12.76 -14.34 -15.00
C VAL A 186 13.52 -13.80 -16.22
N PRO A 187 14.82 -13.49 -16.13
CA PRO A 187 15.59 -13.00 -17.26
C PRO A 187 15.72 -14.03 -18.38
N ASP A 188 16.10 -13.56 -19.56
CA ASP A 188 16.53 -14.38 -20.69
C ASP A 188 18.02 -14.09 -20.89
N ASN A 189 18.86 -14.93 -20.27
CA ASN A 189 20.33 -14.74 -20.28
C ASN A 189 21.01 -15.40 -21.45
N GLY A 190 20.26 -16.22 -22.24
CA GLY A 190 20.81 -16.97 -23.36
C GLY A 190 20.84 -18.47 -23.14
N LYS A 191 21.63 -19.17 -23.98
CA LYS A 191 21.67 -20.64 -24.01
C LYS A 191 22.87 -21.18 -23.27
N LEU A 192 22.60 -22.05 -22.33
CA LEU A 192 23.60 -22.82 -21.62
C LEU A 192 23.69 -24.25 -22.23
N ASN A 193 24.88 -24.64 -22.64
CA ASN A 193 25.14 -26.00 -23.10
C ASN A 193 25.54 -26.85 -21.90
N LEU A 194 24.76 -27.87 -21.59
CA LEU A 194 25.06 -28.82 -20.51
C LEU A 194 25.63 -30.12 -21.08
N GLU A 195 26.80 -30.48 -20.62
CA GLU A 195 27.32 -31.86 -20.70
C GLU A 195 27.03 -32.53 -19.33
N THR A 196 25.90 -33.24 -19.23
CA THR A 196 25.54 -33.95 -17.99
C THR A 196 25.36 -35.44 -18.25
N VAL A 197 25.83 -36.22 -17.31
CA VAL A 197 25.73 -37.69 -17.35
C VAL A 197 24.65 -38.19 -16.40
N ASN A 198 24.46 -37.50 -15.28
CA ASN A 198 23.51 -37.88 -14.23
C ASN A 198 22.45 -36.83 -14.02
N TYR A 199 21.21 -37.27 -13.82
CA TYR A 199 20.13 -36.40 -13.46
C TYR A 199 19.08 -37.11 -12.61
N VAL A 200 18.30 -36.34 -11.84
CA VAL A 200 17.12 -36.79 -11.10
C VAL A 200 15.92 -36.06 -11.66
N VAL A 201 14.79 -36.76 -11.78
CA VAL A 201 13.51 -36.17 -12.21
C VAL A 201 12.54 -36.21 -11.06
N LYS A 202 11.90 -35.08 -10.76
CA LYS A 202 10.81 -35.01 -9.80
C LYS A 202 9.64 -34.22 -10.37
N GLN A 203 8.42 -34.47 -9.88
CA GLN A 203 7.22 -33.73 -10.26
C GLN A 203 6.59 -33.14 -9.01
N ASP A 204 6.27 -31.84 -9.06
CA ASP A 204 5.54 -31.16 -7.99
C ASP A 204 4.06 -30.97 -8.36
N ILE A 205 3.28 -32.04 -8.14
CA ILE A 205 1.82 -32.05 -8.37
C ILE A 205 1.12 -31.07 -7.42
N GLY A 206 1.63 -30.89 -6.20
CA GLY A 206 1.06 -29.95 -5.22
C GLY A 206 1.10 -28.50 -5.69
N LYS A 207 2.24 -28.08 -6.28
CA LYS A 207 2.38 -26.75 -6.88
C LYS A 207 1.46 -26.57 -8.09
N TYR A 208 1.38 -27.57 -8.97
CA TYR A 208 0.45 -27.56 -10.09
C TYR A 208 -1.00 -27.36 -9.64
N LEU A 209 -1.48 -28.16 -8.68
CA LEU A 209 -2.85 -28.06 -8.18
C LEU A 209 -3.16 -26.69 -7.56
N LYS A 210 -2.24 -26.11 -6.80
CA LYS A 210 -2.40 -24.77 -6.22
C LYS A 210 -2.54 -23.70 -7.30
N LEU A 211 -1.67 -23.72 -8.31
CA LEU A 211 -1.64 -22.71 -9.38
C LEU A 211 -2.82 -22.86 -10.35
N SER A 212 -3.19 -24.09 -10.73
CA SER A 212 -4.34 -24.34 -11.60
C SER A 212 -5.67 -23.96 -10.95
N ASN A 213 -5.82 -24.21 -9.64
CA ASN A 213 -7.02 -23.80 -8.89
C ASN A 213 -7.10 -22.28 -8.63
N SER A 214 -6.00 -21.57 -8.73
CA SER A 214 -5.99 -20.09 -8.60
C SER A 214 -6.36 -19.34 -9.89
N GLY A 215 -6.79 -20.07 -10.94
CA GLY A 215 -7.28 -19.47 -12.19
C GLY A 215 -6.20 -19.15 -13.22
N ILE A 216 -4.95 -19.57 -13.01
CA ILE A 216 -3.89 -19.40 -14.00
C ILE A 216 -4.14 -20.40 -15.15
N SER A 217 -4.46 -19.86 -16.32
CA SER A 217 -4.79 -20.67 -17.49
C SER A 217 -3.54 -21.20 -18.21
N GLY A 218 -3.72 -22.35 -18.91
CA GLY A 218 -2.70 -22.89 -19.81
C GLY A 218 -1.54 -23.61 -19.12
N LEU A 219 -1.66 -23.92 -17.82
CA LEU A 219 -0.73 -24.78 -17.08
C LEU A 219 -1.09 -26.25 -17.29
N SER A 220 -0.09 -27.10 -17.34
CA SER A 220 -0.20 -28.55 -17.37
C SER A 220 0.65 -29.18 -16.26
N GLU A 221 0.33 -30.40 -15.87
CA GLU A 221 1.13 -31.15 -14.88
C GLU A 221 2.59 -31.34 -15.35
N GLN A 222 2.82 -31.38 -16.65
CA GLN A 222 4.15 -31.52 -17.25
C GLN A 222 5.01 -30.29 -17.04
N ASP A 223 4.41 -29.10 -16.89
CA ASP A 223 5.14 -27.88 -16.62
C ASP A 223 5.83 -27.89 -15.23
N PHE A 224 5.38 -28.76 -14.34
CA PHE A 224 5.89 -28.91 -12.97
C PHE A 224 6.79 -30.13 -12.77
N ILE A 225 7.41 -30.57 -13.87
CA ILE A 225 8.51 -31.52 -13.83
C ILE A 225 9.81 -30.75 -13.66
N TYR A 226 10.63 -31.17 -12.73
CA TYR A 226 11.93 -30.60 -12.42
C TYR A 226 13.03 -31.64 -12.68
N TYR A 227 14.09 -31.19 -13.33
CA TYR A 227 15.28 -31.98 -13.56
C TYR A 227 16.41 -31.43 -12.73
N GLU A 228 16.95 -32.22 -11.83
CA GLU A 228 18.15 -31.90 -11.06
C GLU A 228 19.36 -32.47 -11.81
N VAL A 229 20.27 -31.60 -12.25
CA VAL A 229 21.42 -31.96 -13.07
C VAL A 229 22.72 -31.44 -12.47
N GLU A 230 23.80 -32.13 -12.66
CA GLU A 230 25.13 -31.71 -12.26
C GLU A 230 25.94 -31.26 -13.48
N THR A 231 26.66 -30.15 -13.36
CA THR A 231 27.53 -29.59 -14.40
C THR A 231 28.70 -28.84 -13.80
N TYR A 232 29.78 -28.69 -14.60
CA TYR A 232 30.94 -27.86 -14.23
C TYR A 232 30.86 -26.46 -14.87
N SER A 233 29.88 -26.23 -15.73
CA SER A 233 29.66 -24.92 -16.39
C SER A 233 28.93 -23.95 -15.44
N PRO A 234 29.44 -22.72 -15.25
CA PRO A 234 28.74 -21.68 -14.54
C PRO A 234 27.37 -21.44 -15.19
N ALA A 235 26.37 -21.17 -14.36
CA ALA A 235 25.00 -20.95 -14.78
C ALA A 235 24.36 -19.83 -13.95
N ASP A 236 23.38 -19.16 -14.54
CA ASP A 236 22.55 -18.15 -13.89
C ASP A 236 21.07 -18.53 -13.94
N ILE A 237 20.28 -18.02 -12.97
CA ILE A 237 18.84 -18.22 -12.95
C ILE A 237 18.24 -17.62 -14.23
N GLY A 238 17.46 -18.43 -14.97
CA GLY A 238 16.85 -18.04 -16.24
C GLY A 238 17.61 -18.45 -17.49
N ASP A 239 18.80 -19.03 -17.36
CA ASP A 239 19.53 -19.61 -18.51
C ASP A 239 18.68 -20.67 -19.19
N GLU A 240 18.64 -20.62 -20.54
CA GLU A 240 17.93 -21.60 -21.36
C GLU A 240 18.80 -22.84 -21.59
N VAL A 241 18.25 -24.01 -21.37
CA VAL A 241 18.91 -25.30 -21.51
C VAL A 241 18.09 -26.20 -22.42
N GLN A 242 18.74 -26.78 -23.44
CA GLN A 242 18.14 -27.87 -24.20
C GLN A 242 18.45 -29.20 -23.52
N PHE A 243 17.44 -29.80 -22.89
CA PHE A 243 17.61 -31.03 -22.14
C PHE A 243 16.47 -32.02 -22.44
N GLN A 244 16.83 -33.29 -22.74
CA GLN A 244 15.87 -34.36 -23.08
C GLN A 244 14.88 -33.98 -24.19
N GLY A 245 15.31 -33.19 -25.18
CA GLY A 245 14.47 -32.73 -26.29
C GLY A 245 13.48 -31.62 -25.93
N GLN A 246 13.62 -31.03 -24.75
CA GLN A 246 12.78 -29.94 -24.24
C GLN A 246 13.61 -28.69 -23.98
N THR A 247 12.97 -27.52 -24.08
CA THR A 247 13.55 -26.25 -23.65
C THR A 247 13.20 -26.03 -22.19
N LEU A 248 14.18 -26.05 -21.32
CA LEU A 248 14.07 -25.83 -19.89
C LEU A 248 14.87 -24.59 -19.47
N TYR A 249 14.65 -24.13 -18.26
CA TYR A 249 15.31 -22.96 -17.71
C TYR A 249 15.83 -23.25 -16.31
N VAL A 250 16.98 -22.65 -15.97
CA VAL A 250 17.56 -22.77 -14.64
C VAL A 250 16.67 -22.04 -13.63
N TYR A 251 16.12 -22.78 -12.69
CA TYR A 251 15.22 -22.31 -11.64
C TYR A 251 15.93 -22.12 -10.29
N GLN A 252 16.87 -23.01 -9.98
CA GLN A 252 17.65 -23.01 -8.74
C GLN A 252 19.06 -23.47 -9.04
N ILE A 253 20.02 -22.90 -8.31
CA ILE A 253 21.44 -23.22 -8.39
C ILE A 253 21.95 -23.50 -6.96
N MET A 254 22.61 -24.62 -6.77
CA MET A 254 23.48 -24.88 -5.64
C MET A 254 24.87 -25.19 -6.20
N ALA A 255 25.80 -24.30 -5.99
CA ALA A 255 27.18 -24.51 -6.47
C ALA A 255 28.10 -24.74 -5.26
N CYS A 256 28.87 -25.82 -5.26
CA CYS A 256 29.75 -26.18 -4.13
C CYS A 256 31.02 -26.89 -4.57
N MET A 257 32.01 -26.93 -3.65
CA MET A 257 33.23 -27.65 -3.88
C MET A 257 33.06 -29.15 -3.54
N GLU A 258 33.19 -30.00 -4.56
CA GLU A 258 33.15 -31.43 -4.42
C GLU A 258 34.48 -32.03 -4.91
N LYS A 259 35.16 -32.75 -4.03
CA LYS A 259 36.44 -33.42 -4.35
C LYS A 259 37.50 -32.50 -4.98
N GLY A 260 37.45 -31.19 -4.62
CA GLY A 260 38.38 -30.17 -5.11
C GLY A 260 38.00 -29.50 -6.42
N ILE A 261 36.83 -29.77 -6.94
CA ILE A 261 36.27 -29.17 -8.16
C ILE A 261 34.96 -28.47 -7.80
N PHE A 262 34.69 -27.33 -8.39
CA PHE A 262 33.44 -26.58 -8.20
C PHE A 262 32.32 -27.14 -9.11
N VAL A 263 31.27 -27.66 -8.50
CA VAL A 263 30.17 -28.35 -9.14
C VAL A 263 28.91 -27.52 -8.99
N TYR A 264 28.13 -27.36 -10.08
CA TYR A 264 26.85 -26.72 -10.10
C TYR A 264 25.75 -27.78 -10.15
N HIS A 265 24.90 -27.80 -9.12
CA HIS A 265 23.67 -28.57 -9.08
C HIS A 265 22.54 -27.65 -9.52
N LEU A 266 22.02 -27.87 -10.69
CA LEU A 266 20.99 -27.04 -11.30
C LEU A 266 19.63 -27.74 -11.19
N THR A 267 18.60 -27.00 -10.79
CA THR A 267 17.21 -27.44 -10.96
C THR A 267 16.64 -26.76 -12.19
N LEU A 268 16.25 -27.54 -13.20
CA LEU A 268 15.69 -27.08 -14.46
C LEU A 268 14.19 -27.33 -14.51
N THR A 269 13.44 -26.40 -15.06
CA THR A 269 12.00 -26.55 -15.33
C THR A 269 11.56 -25.69 -16.53
N THR A 270 10.31 -25.82 -16.96
CA THR A 270 9.74 -24.93 -17.99
C THR A 270 9.53 -23.51 -17.45
N ARG A 271 9.41 -22.50 -18.33
CA ARG A 271 9.01 -21.14 -17.91
C ARG A 271 7.70 -21.14 -17.12
N LYS A 272 6.73 -21.99 -17.51
CA LYS A 272 5.46 -22.15 -16.80
C LYS A 272 5.62 -22.80 -15.44
N GLY A 273 6.57 -23.73 -15.28
CA GLY A 273 6.92 -24.32 -13.99
C GLY A 273 7.50 -23.35 -12.97
N MET A 274 7.99 -22.19 -13.43
CA MET A 274 8.45 -21.09 -12.57
C MET A 274 7.31 -20.19 -12.08
N SER A 275 6.07 -20.39 -12.56
CA SER A 275 4.92 -19.54 -12.17
C SER A 275 4.72 -19.48 -10.67
N GLN A 276 4.25 -18.31 -10.21
CA GLN A 276 3.98 -18.00 -8.81
C GLN A 276 2.50 -17.68 -8.60
N LEU A 277 1.99 -18.00 -7.41
CA LEU A 277 0.68 -17.54 -6.97
C LEU A 277 0.66 -16.02 -6.82
N HIS A 278 -0.48 -15.41 -7.15
CA HIS A 278 -0.73 -14.02 -6.80
C HIS A 278 -0.65 -13.86 -5.28
N GLN A 279 0.08 -12.87 -4.83
CA GLN A 279 0.25 -12.55 -3.42
C GLN A 279 -0.51 -11.27 -3.08
N TRP A 280 -1.17 -11.27 -1.95
CA TRP A 280 -1.86 -10.13 -1.37
C TRP A 280 -1.10 -9.64 -0.14
N ASN A 281 -1.28 -8.37 0.22
CA ASN A 281 -0.78 -7.90 1.51
C ASN A 281 -1.81 -8.22 2.61
N GLU A 282 -1.67 -9.39 3.23
CA GLU A 282 -2.57 -9.81 4.31
C GLU A 282 -2.45 -8.92 5.56
N ARG A 283 -1.35 -8.17 5.73
CA ARG A 283 -1.15 -7.27 6.89
C ARG A 283 -2.09 -6.06 6.85
N ILE A 284 -2.56 -5.67 5.65
CA ILE A 284 -3.47 -4.53 5.50
C ILE A 284 -4.93 -4.91 5.77
N ALA A 285 -5.28 -6.19 5.77
CA ALA A 285 -6.64 -6.65 6.03
C ALA A 285 -7.11 -6.21 7.42
N GLY A 286 -8.24 -5.50 7.48
CA GLY A 286 -8.76 -4.88 8.70
C GLY A 286 -8.06 -3.57 9.11
N ALA A 287 -7.03 -3.14 8.39
CA ALA A 287 -6.37 -1.87 8.69
C ALA A 287 -7.23 -0.66 8.31
N SER A 288 -7.00 0.44 9.00
CA SER A 288 -7.68 1.72 8.77
C SER A 288 -6.64 2.84 8.79
N LEU A 289 -6.36 3.40 7.62
CA LEU A 289 -5.33 4.43 7.43
C LEU A 289 -5.92 5.82 7.52
N ASN A 290 -5.30 6.71 8.28
CA ASN A 290 -5.70 8.11 8.37
C ASN A 290 -5.46 8.82 7.04
N ALA A 291 -6.40 9.70 6.68
CA ALA A 291 -6.36 10.44 5.44
C ALA A 291 -7.08 11.78 5.55
N LYS A 292 -6.75 12.72 4.65
CA LYS A 292 -7.44 14.00 4.50
C LYS A 292 -8.13 14.09 3.15
N ILE A 293 -9.34 14.64 3.13
CA ILE A 293 -10.09 14.86 1.91
C ILE A 293 -9.44 15.95 1.08
N VAL A 294 -9.16 15.66 -0.18
CA VAL A 294 -8.57 16.58 -1.16
C VAL A 294 -9.61 17.02 -2.21
N ALA A 295 -10.51 16.11 -2.59
CA ALA A 295 -11.59 16.41 -3.53
C ALA A 295 -12.77 15.45 -3.31
N ILE A 296 -13.95 15.89 -3.72
CA ILE A 296 -15.19 15.13 -3.62
C ILE A 296 -15.84 15.10 -5.01
N LYS A 297 -16.39 13.96 -5.38
CA LYS A 297 -17.15 13.78 -6.62
C LYS A 297 -18.24 12.73 -6.40
N ASN A 298 -19.50 13.15 -6.41
CA ASN A 298 -20.65 12.29 -6.07
C ASN A 298 -20.43 11.61 -4.71
N ASP A 299 -20.50 10.28 -4.64
CA ASP A 299 -20.31 9.46 -3.44
C ASP A 299 -18.85 8.98 -3.26
N GLN A 300 -17.90 9.66 -3.90
CA GLN A 300 -16.49 9.33 -3.86
C GLN A 300 -15.65 10.49 -3.38
N VAL A 301 -14.56 10.16 -2.71
CA VAL A 301 -13.59 11.13 -2.19
C VAL A 301 -12.19 10.81 -2.69
N LYS A 302 -11.41 11.85 -2.99
CA LYS A 302 -9.95 11.75 -3.13
C LYS A 302 -9.32 12.09 -1.80
N VAL A 303 -8.32 11.33 -1.42
CA VAL A 303 -7.65 11.51 -0.14
C VAL A 303 -6.13 11.53 -0.27
N SER A 304 -5.48 12.33 0.59
CA SER A 304 -4.06 12.22 0.90
C SER A 304 -3.91 11.32 2.13
N LEU A 305 -3.16 10.23 2.01
CA LEU A 305 -2.93 9.30 3.11
C LEU A 305 -1.81 9.82 4.01
N GLU A 306 -1.97 9.74 5.32
CA GLU A 306 -0.98 10.18 6.30
C GLU A 306 0.34 9.39 6.19
N ILE A 307 0.28 8.11 5.79
CA ILE A 307 1.47 7.27 5.57
C ILE A 307 2.42 7.85 4.51
N ASP A 308 1.90 8.55 3.50
CA ASP A 308 2.71 9.20 2.46
C ASP A 308 3.35 10.48 3.00
N GLU A 309 2.65 11.25 3.83
CA GLU A 309 3.20 12.44 4.51
C GLU A 309 4.33 12.05 5.48
N ILE A 310 4.13 11.00 6.28
CA ILE A 310 5.12 10.49 7.24
C ILE A 310 6.37 9.96 6.53
N SER A 311 6.19 9.23 5.44
CA SER A 311 7.30 8.67 4.66
C SER A 311 7.97 9.69 3.72
N GLY A 312 7.36 10.87 3.53
CA GLY A 312 7.79 11.85 2.52
C GLY A 312 7.60 11.36 1.08
N HIS A 313 6.75 10.36 0.89
CA HIS A 313 6.48 9.78 -0.42
C HIS A 313 5.46 10.60 -1.20
N ASN A 314 5.67 10.72 -2.51
CA ASN A 314 4.69 11.33 -3.41
C ASN A 314 3.86 10.24 -4.10
N PRO A 315 2.58 10.05 -3.73
CA PRO A 315 1.71 9.01 -4.31
C PRO A 315 1.33 9.28 -5.77
N GLY A 316 1.73 10.42 -6.33
CA GLY A 316 1.38 10.84 -7.67
C GLY A 316 -0.06 11.37 -7.77
N LYS A 317 -0.75 11.07 -8.86
CA LYS A 317 -2.13 11.50 -9.06
C LYS A 317 -3.08 10.69 -8.20
N LEU A 318 -3.71 11.33 -7.22
CA LEU A 318 -4.63 10.70 -6.28
C LEU A 318 -5.84 10.07 -7.00
N CYS A 319 -6.28 8.91 -6.51
CA CYS A 319 -7.47 8.20 -6.97
C CYS A 319 -8.70 8.52 -6.12
N PHE A 320 -9.88 8.13 -6.61
CA PHE A 320 -11.13 8.23 -5.87
C PHE A 320 -11.41 6.92 -5.14
N PHE A 321 -11.90 7.04 -3.90
CA PHE A 321 -12.41 5.96 -3.07
C PHE A 321 -13.91 6.12 -2.87
N PRO A 322 -14.70 5.03 -2.86
CA PRO A 322 -16.08 5.08 -2.39
C PRO A 322 -16.12 5.60 -0.95
N TYR A 323 -17.15 6.41 -0.62
CA TYR A 323 -17.35 6.87 0.75
C TYR A 323 -18.50 6.13 1.41
N SER A 324 -18.24 5.52 2.56
CA SER A 324 -19.24 4.79 3.34
C SER A 324 -20.10 5.76 4.14
N THR A 325 -21.41 5.78 3.87
CA THR A 325 -22.40 6.52 4.64
C THR A 325 -23.12 5.61 5.64
N ILE A 326 -23.85 6.21 6.60
CA ILE A 326 -24.60 5.47 7.62
C ILE A 326 -25.69 4.59 6.97
N TYR A 327 -26.32 5.07 5.89
CA TYR A 327 -27.38 4.38 5.17
C TYR A 327 -27.35 4.74 3.69
N SER A 328 -27.33 3.70 2.84
CA SER A 328 -27.43 3.84 1.38
C SER A 328 -28.09 2.60 0.79
N SER A 329 -28.98 2.79 -0.17
CA SER A 329 -29.64 1.74 -0.94
C SER A 329 -29.26 1.81 -2.42
N GLN A 330 -29.43 0.69 -3.14
CA GLN A 330 -29.09 0.59 -4.57
C GLN A 330 -29.94 1.52 -5.47
N ASP A 331 -31.14 1.89 -5.03
CA ASP A 331 -32.05 2.81 -5.72
C ASP A 331 -31.68 4.29 -5.54
N GLY A 332 -30.59 4.59 -4.81
CA GLY A 332 -30.14 5.94 -4.50
C GLY A 332 -30.83 6.59 -3.30
N SER A 333 -31.72 5.86 -2.61
CA SER A 333 -32.25 6.34 -1.32
C SER A 333 -31.21 6.17 -0.21
N GLY A 334 -31.22 7.10 0.75
CA GLY A 334 -30.26 7.04 1.87
C GLY A 334 -29.90 8.41 2.44
N TRP A 335 -28.86 8.42 3.24
CA TRP A 335 -28.29 9.65 3.79
C TRP A 335 -27.14 10.13 2.93
N TYR A 336 -27.31 11.24 2.24
CA TYR A 336 -26.22 11.94 1.59
C TYR A 336 -25.58 12.90 2.59
N CYS A 337 -24.50 12.45 3.23
CA CYS A 337 -23.73 13.23 4.19
C CYS A 337 -22.24 13.03 3.88
N MET A 338 -21.79 13.75 2.85
CA MET A 338 -20.39 13.72 2.44
C MET A 338 -19.55 14.63 3.34
N PRO A 339 -18.31 14.22 3.66
CA PRO A 339 -17.38 15.09 4.36
C PRO A 339 -16.97 16.27 3.46
N GLU A 340 -16.33 17.28 4.04
CA GLU A 340 -15.85 18.45 3.32
C GLU A 340 -14.36 18.33 2.97
N ILE A 341 -13.90 19.16 2.02
CA ILE A 341 -12.48 19.21 1.66
C ILE A 341 -11.68 19.68 2.88
N GLY A 342 -10.65 18.93 3.24
CA GLY A 342 -9.82 19.16 4.42
C GLY A 342 -10.22 18.34 5.64
N ASP A 343 -11.38 17.69 5.64
CA ASP A 343 -11.80 16.81 6.73
C ASP A 343 -10.89 15.59 6.83
N SER A 344 -10.67 15.15 8.07
CA SER A 344 -9.98 13.89 8.37
C SER A 344 -10.95 12.73 8.21
N VAL A 345 -10.55 11.71 7.48
CA VAL A 345 -11.28 10.47 7.27
C VAL A 345 -10.32 9.30 7.41
N ARG A 346 -10.84 8.09 7.32
CA ARG A 346 -10.03 6.86 7.26
C ARG A 346 -10.31 6.10 6.00
N VAL A 347 -9.27 5.52 5.40
CA VAL A 347 -9.39 4.52 4.34
C VAL A 347 -9.31 3.15 5.00
N TYR A 348 -10.40 2.40 4.93
CA TYR A 348 -10.53 1.07 5.51
C TYR A 348 -10.33 -0.01 4.46
N PHE A 349 -9.60 -1.06 4.82
CA PHE A 349 -9.29 -2.21 3.99
C PHE A 349 -9.98 -3.45 4.58
N PRO A 350 -11.10 -3.89 4.00
CA PRO A 350 -11.85 -5.03 4.54
C PRO A 350 -11.08 -6.36 4.42
N ASP A 351 -10.19 -6.45 3.45
CA ASP A 351 -9.35 -7.61 3.16
C ASP A 351 -7.99 -7.17 2.58
N GLY A 352 -7.18 -8.12 2.09
CA GLY A 352 -5.87 -7.85 1.49
C GLY A 352 -5.91 -7.28 0.07
N VAL A 353 -7.09 -7.04 -0.51
CA VAL A 353 -7.28 -6.52 -1.87
C VAL A 353 -7.48 -5.01 -1.82
N GLU A 354 -6.50 -4.26 -2.28
CA GLU A 354 -6.51 -2.79 -2.19
C GLU A 354 -7.71 -2.14 -2.91
N GLU A 355 -8.25 -2.76 -3.97
CA GLU A 355 -9.42 -2.24 -4.70
C GLU A 355 -10.72 -2.28 -3.90
N HIS A 356 -10.81 -3.13 -2.87
CA HIS A 356 -11.97 -3.21 -1.99
C HIS A 356 -11.98 -2.12 -0.92
N SER A 357 -10.94 -1.30 -0.84
CA SER A 357 -10.84 -0.22 0.14
C SER A 357 -11.86 0.90 -0.11
N TYR A 358 -12.35 1.49 0.97
CA TYR A 358 -13.27 2.60 0.94
C TYR A 358 -13.01 3.57 2.09
N ALA A 359 -13.39 4.83 1.90
CA ALA A 359 -13.28 5.83 2.94
C ALA A 359 -14.46 5.74 3.90
N ILE A 360 -14.19 5.91 5.19
CA ILE A 360 -15.17 5.93 6.29
C ILE A 360 -15.02 7.22 7.09
N SER A 361 -16.05 7.57 7.88
CA SER A 361 -15.99 8.71 8.80
C SER A 361 -14.84 8.58 9.79
N SER A 362 -14.28 9.71 10.17
CA SER A 362 -13.21 9.81 11.16
C SER A 362 -13.74 10.11 12.55
N VAL A 363 -12.89 9.90 13.55
CA VAL A 363 -13.07 10.45 14.89
C VAL A 363 -12.78 11.94 14.83
N HIS A 364 -13.60 12.77 15.50
CA HIS A 364 -13.33 14.20 15.63
C HIS A 364 -12.08 14.39 16.49
N GLU A 365 -11.03 14.94 15.89
CA GLU A 365 -9.78 15.28 16.59
C GLU A 365 -9.86 16.75 17.04
N GLU A 366 -9.55 17.03 18.30
CA GLU A 366 -9.36 18.40 18.76
C GLU A 366 -8.17 19.01 18.02
N VAL A 367 -8.38 20.16 17.37
CA VAL A 367 -7.28 20.91 16.75
C VAL A 367 -6.41 21.45 17.89
N ASN A 368 -5.33 20.74 18.20
CA ASN A 368 -4.28 21.27 19.07
C ASN A 368 -3.60 22.43 18.37
N ASN A 369 -3.95 23.67 18.73
CA ASN A 369 -3.39 24.94 18.23
C ASN A 369 -1.93 25.18 18.67
N SER A 370 -1.11 24.12 18.74
CA SER A 370 0.30 24.21 19.15
C SER A 370 1.30 24.04 18.01
N SER A 371 0.93 24.32 16.75
CA SER A 371 1.89 24.46 15.66
C SER A 371 2.27 25.94 15.46
N PRO A 372 3.51 26.37 15.76
CA PRO A 372 3.94 27.72 15.45
C PRO A 372 4.22 27.82 13.95
N GLY A 373 3.35 28.50 13.19
CA GLY A 373 3.68 28.87 11.82
C GLY A 373 2.55 28.89 10.80
N ARG A 374 1.29 29.14 11.17
CA ARG A 374 0.29 29.57 10.19
C ARG A 374 -0.14 30.99 10.50
N GLY A 375 0.16 31.89 9.57
CA GLY A 375 -0.28 33.26 9.59
C GLY A 375 -1.79 33.35 9.78
N SER A 376 -2.19 34.27 10.65
CA SER A 376 -3.57 34.61 10.94
C SER A 376 -4.20 35.24 9.72
N ASP A 377 -4.81 34.46 8.84
CA ASP A 377 -5.89 34.98 8.01
C ASP A 377 -7.18 34.62 8.73
N SER A 378 -7.73 35.65 9.36
CA SER A 378 -8.98 35.65 10.10
C SER A 378 -10.14 35.31 9.18
N VAL A 379 -10.54 34.03 9.16
CA VAL A 379 -11.92 33.70 8.85
C VAL A 379 -12.67 33.69 10.19
N SER A 380 -13.28 34.83 10.51
CA SER A 380 -14.20 34.97 11.62
C SER A 380 -15.48 34.21 11.28
N GLY A 381 -15.59 32.98 11.76
CA GLY A 381 -16.73 32.10 11.63
C GLY A 381 -16.75 31.09 12.75
N GLY A 382 -17.24 31.49 13.93
CA GLY A 382 -17.99 30.65 14.86
C GLY A 382 -17.37 29.38 15.45
N SER A 383 -16.05 29.23 15.61
CA SER A 383 -15.50 28.04 16.25
C SER A 383 -15.59 28.06 17.80
N GLY A 384 -15.79 29.21 18.41
CA GLY A 384 -15.84 29.36 19.88
C GLY A 384 -17.16 28.95 20.54
N GLU A 385 -18.30 29.18 19.88
CA GLU A 385 -19.63 28.82 20.41
C GLU A 385 -19.98 27.34 20.26
N TYR A 386 -19.33 26.65 19.33
CA TYR A 386 -19.68 25.27 18.98
C TYR A 386 -18.99 24.22 19.85
N SER A 387 -17.83 24.52 20.42
CA SER A 387 -17.11 23.60 21.31
C SER A 387 -17.89 23.36 22.60
N GLY A 388 -18.48 24.40 23.19
CA GLY A 388 -19.27 24.28 24.42
C GLY A 388 -20.59 23.49 24.29
N GLN A 389 -21.10 23.31 23.07
CA GLN A 389 -22.34 22.54 22.83
C GLN A 389 -22.11 21.05 22.62
N ARG A 390 -20.86 20.64 22.39
CA ARG A 390 -20.46 19.22 22.27
C ARG A 390 -20.11 18.58 23.60
N ASP A 391 -20.05 19.37 24.67
CA ASP A 391 -19.76 18.88 26.02
C ASP A 391 -20.96 18.20 26.67
N ASP A 392 -22.19 18.45 26.17
CA ASP A 392 -23.41 17.82 26.67
C ASP A 392 -23.87 16.68 25.72
N PRO A 393 -23.72 15.42 26.14
CA PRO A 393 -24.13 14.29 25.32
C PRO A 393 -25.66 14.17 25.14
N SER A 394 -26.46 14.94 25.88
CA SER A 394 -27.90 15.01 25.66
C SER A 394 -28.30 15.84 24.45
N VAL A 395 -27.43 16.73 23.97
CA VAL A 395 -27.62 17.52 22.75
C VAL A 395 -27.18 16.72 21.54
N LYS A 396 -28.01 16.70 20.51
CA LYS A 396 -27.71 16.11 19.18
C LYS A 396 -27.91 17.17 18.11
N SER A 397 -27.03 17.21 17.11
CA SER A 397 -27.18 18.15 16.01
C SER A 397 -26.72 17.58 14.68
N LEU A 398 -27.38 18.04 13.60
CA LEU A 398 -26.94 17.89 12.22
C LEU A 398 -26.68 19.31 11.69
N ARG A 399 -25.43 19.62 11.38
CA ARG A 399 -25.01 20.96 10.96
C ARG A 399 -24.03 20.89 9.77
N ASN A 400 -24.14 21.83 8.86
CA ASN A 400 -23.15 22.05 7.80
C ASN A 400 -22.20 23.21 8.17
N GLN A 401 -21.13 23.41 7.34
CA GLN A 401 -20.13 24.47 7.54
C GLN A 401 -20.73 25.88 7.49
N ASP A 402 -21.85 26.09 6.75
CA ASP A 402 -22.52 27.37 6.62
C ASP A 402 -23.46 27.69 7.82
N GLY A 403 -23.44 26.88 8.86
CA GLY A 403 -24.19 27.08 10.08
C GLY A 403 -25.69 26.71 9.99
N LYS A 404 -26.15 26.05 8.92
CA LYS A 404 -27.51 25.50 8.86
C LYS A 404 -27.55 24.25 9.77
N GLU A 405 -28.54 24.20 10.69
CA GLU A 405 -28.55 23.21 11.75
C GLU A 405 -29.94 22.70 12.09
N ILE A 406 -30.05 21.40 12.35
CA ILE A 406 -31.17 20.80 13.09
C ILE A 406 -30.59 20.33 14.42
N ARG A 407 -31.07 20.89 15.54
CA ARG A 407 -30.58 20.61 16.87
C ARG A 407 -31.72 20.06 17.75
N LEU A 408 -31.42 19.00 18.46
CA LEU A 408 -32.27 18.39 19.48
C LEU A 408 -31.61 18.58 20.84
N THR A 409 -32.37 19.15 21.78
CA THR A 409 -31.96 19.32 23.18
C THR A 409 -32.99 18.67 24.07
N PRO A 410 -32.70 18.48 25.36
CA PRO A 410 -33.72 17.97 26.31
C PRO A 410 -35.00 18.77 26.39
N GLY A 411 -34.96 20.08 26.07
CA GLY A 411 -36.13 20.98 26.15
C GLY A 411 -36.70 21.42 24.79
N GLY A 412 -36.18 20.91 23.64
CA GLY A 412 -36.74 21.32 22.36
C GLY A 412 -35.96 20.90 21.12
N ILE A 413 -36.57 21.16 19.98
CA ILE A 413 -36.06 20.97 18.63
C ILE A 413 -35.90 22.33 17.97
N TYR A 414 -34.76 22.59 17.34
CA TYR A 414 -34.44 23.83 16.66
C TYR A 414 -34.04 23.55 15.23
N ILE A 415 -34.64 24.29 14.27
CA ILE A 415 -34.20 24.33 12.87
C ILE A 415 -33.66 25.72 12.64
N ILE A 416 -32.39 25.86 12.41
CA ILE A 416 -31.64 27.11 12.38
C ILE A 416 -31.09 27.37 10.99
N ALA A 417 -31.37 28.52 10.46
CA ALA A 417 -30.77 29.09 9.29
C ALA A 417 -30.36 30.54 9.57
N ASP A 418 -29.60 31.16 8.66
CA ASP A 418 -29.19 32.55 8.83
C ASP A 418 -30.43 33.47 8.86
N GLY A 419 -30.63 34.16 10.00
CA GLY A 419 -31.78 35.05 10.25
C GLY A 419 -33.14 34.36 10.41
N THR A 420 -33.24 33.04 10.33
CA THR A 420 -34.52 32.30 10.46
C THR A 420 -34.36 31.12 11.43
N VAL A 421 -35.29 31.01 12.38
CA VAL A 421 -35.30 29.93 13.37
C VAL A 421 -36.72 29.38 13.54
N ILE A 422 -36.88 28.07 13.52
CA ILE A 422 -38.08 27.36 13.94
C ILE A 422 -37.73 26.64 15.24
N THR A 423 -38.47 26.91 16.31
CA THR A 423 -38.32 26.24 17.60
C THR A 423 -39.55 25.47 17.97
N LEU A 424 -39.38 24.25 18.48
CA LEU A 424 -40.42 23.45 19.10
C LEU A 424 -39.91 23.14 20.51
N THR A 425 -40.51 23.75 21.53
CA THR A 425 -40.13 23.59 22.94
C THR A 425 -41.25 23.03 23.79
N ASP A 426 -40.91 22.26 24.80
CA ASP A 426 -41.91 21.62 25.67
C ASP A 426 -42.75 22.64 26.43
N GLU A 427 -42.16 23.77 26.84
CA GLU A 427 -42.83 24.82 27.62
C GLU A 427 -43.44 25.95 26.70
N GLY A 428 -42.74 26.27 25.59
CA GLY A 428 -43.09 27.44 24.76
C GLY A 428 -43.85 27.11 23.49
N GLY A 429 -44.04 25.81 23.18
CA GLY A 429 -44.71 25.39 21.94
C GLY A 429 -43.89 25.63 20.68
N VAL A 430 -44.54 26.10 19.59
CA VAL A 430 -43.89 26.34 18.28
C VAL A 430 -43.74 27.85 18.05
N LEU A 431 -42.49 28.27 17.78
CA LEU A 431 -42.16 29.64 17.40
C LEU A 431 -41.40 29.65 16.06
N ILE A 432 -41.86 30.45 15.11
CA ILE A 432 -41.18 30.68 13.81
C ILE A 432 -40.76 32.15 13.78
N THR A 433 -39.47 32.41 13.67
CA THR A 433 -38.89 33.75 13.60
C THR A 433 -38.09 33.90 12.33
N SER A 434 -38.24 35.01 11.62
CA SER A 434 -37.43 35.33 10.44
C SER A 434 -37.16 36.83 10.39
N ASP A 435 -35.97 37.24 9.98
CA ASP A 435 -35.60 38.61 9.61
C ASP A 435 -36.02 38.95 8.18
N LYS A 436 -36.66 37.99 7.48
CA LYS A 436 -37.17 38.08 6.11
C LYS A 436 -38.65 37.72 6.09
N ASP A 437 -39.24 37.62 4.92
CA ASP A 437 -40.64 37.26 4.74
C ASP A 437 -40.91 35.82 5.19
N ILE A 438 -42.12 35.60 5.75
CA ILE A 438 -42.70 34.29 6.01
C ILE A 438 -43.96 34.17 5.12
N GLU A 439 -43.94 33.22 4.19
CA GLU A 439 -45.06 32.95 3.27
C GLU A 439 -45.66 31.57 3.60
N PHE A 440 -46.99 31.54 3.79
CA PHE A 440 -47.78 30.31 3.87
C PHE A 440 -48.61 30.16 2.60
N LYS A 441 -48.33 29.17 1.78
CA LYS A 441 -49.01 28.90 0.51
C LYS A 441 -49.52 27.47 0.44
N SER A 442 -50.76 27.29 -0.01
CA SER A 442 -51.34 25.97 -0.22
C SER A 442 -52.21 25.99 -1.48
N ASP A 443 -52.17 24.90 -2.25
CA ASP A 443 -53.03 24.69 -3.42
C ASP A 443 -54.48 24.35 -3.03
N GLN A 444 -54.74 24.10 -1.73
CA GLN A 444 -56.08 23.79 -1.21
C GLN A 444 -56.51 24.80 -0.15
N ASN A 445 -56.33 24.50 1.12
CA ASN A 445 -56.76 25.33 2.22
C ASN A 445 -55.65 25.58 3.23
N ILE A 446 -55.60 26.77 3.81
CA ILE A 446 -54.88 27.08 5.03
C ILE A 446 -55.93 27.35 6.10
N VAL A 447 -55.95 26.56 7.15
CA VAL A 447 -56.88 26.70 8.28
C VAL A 447 -56.10 27.10 9.52
N LEU A 448 -56.47 28.24 10.14
CA LEU A 448 -55.97 28.70 11.42
C LEU A 448 -57.10 28.56 12.44
N SER A 449 -56.89 27.77 13.47
CA SER A 449 -57.86 27.53 14.54
C SER A 449 -57.16 27.50 15.88
N ALA A 450 -57.73 28.22 16.85
CA ALA A 450 -57.29 28.23 18.24
C ALA A 450 -58.48 28.13 19.19
N GLU A 451 -58.33 27.47 20.35
CA GLU A 451 -59.40 27.42 21.37
C GLU A 451 -59.64 28.77 22.02
N GLU A 452 -58.57 29.59 22.16
CA GLU A 452 -58.68 30.91 22.81
C GLU A 452 -58.69 32.04 21.74
N ASN A 453 -57.54 32.48 21.27
CA ASN A 453 -57.39 33.64 20.41
C ASN A 453 -56.48 33.41 19.22
N ILE A 454 -56.80 34.02 18.08
CA ILE A 454 -55.89 34.20 16.95
C ILE A 454 -55.55 35.68 16.86
N ASN A 455 -54.31 36.07 17.12
CA ASN A 455 -53.82 37.43 17.01
C ASN A 455 -53.02 37.62 15.73
N ILE A 456 -53.45 38.56 14.88
CA ILE A 456 -52.76 38.96 13.64
C ILE A 456 -52.38 40.43 13.80
N ILE A 457 -51.09 40.75 13.86
CA ILE A 457 -50.58 42.09 14.09
C ILE A 457 -49.65 42.49 12.97
N GLY A 458 -49.99 43.54 12.24
CA GLY A 458 -49.11 44.19 11.28
C GLY A 458 -48.83 45.63 11.73
N LEU A 459 -47.53 46.02 11.78
CA LEU A 459 -47.16 47.39 12.20
C LEU A 459 -47.61 48.48 11.20
N THR A 460 -47.71 48.16 9.91
CA THR A 460 -48.12 49.09 8.85
C THR A 460 -49.49 48.79 8.30
N GLY A 461 -49.98 47.58 8.48
CA GLY A 461 -51.31 47.16 8.03
C GLY A 461 -51.52 45.69 7.97
N VAL A 462 -52.74 45.21 7.85
CA VAL A 462 -53.15 43.84 7.58
C VAL A 462 -54.10 43.83 6.41
N ASP A 463 -53.70 43.21 5.30
CA ASP A 463 -54.57 43.10 4.10
C ASP A 463 -55.12 41.67 3.99
N LEU A 464 -56.47 41.58 3.92
CA LEU A 464 -57.18 40.34 3.66
C LEU A 464 -57.91 40.48 2.33
N SER A 465 -57.55 39.64 1.35
CA SER A 465 -58.21 39.76 0.00
C SER A 465 -58.64 38.38 -0.49
N CYS A 466 -59.68 38.37 -1.28
CA CYS A 466 -60.27 37.25 -1.99
C CYS A 466 -60.53 37.60 -3.43
N ASN A 467 -59.91 36.91 -4.38
CA ASN A 467 -60.17 37.03 -5.82
C ASN A 467 -60.27 38.49 -6.35
N GLU A 468 -59.30 39.34 -6.11
CA GLU A 468 -59.22 40.74 -6.63
C GLU A 468 -60.46 41.60 -6.44
N THR A 469 -61.63 41.02 -6.08
CA THR A 469 -62.96 41.71 -6.00
C THR A 469 -63.41 41.91 -4.56
N ALA A 470 -62.86 41.25 -3.58
CA ALA A 470 -63.22 41.47 -2.17
C ALA A 470 -61.96 41.58 -1.34
N SER A 471 -61.81 42.65 -0.58
CA SER A 471 -60.73 42.88 0.34
C SER A 471 -61.16 43.51 1.63
N VAL A 472 -60.51 43.16 2.73
CA VAL A 472 -60.57 43.88 4.01
C VAL A 472 -59.16 44.45 4.25
N LYS A 473 -59.09 45.80 4.25
CA LYS A 473 -57.83 46.51 4.54
C LYS A 473 -57.98 47.23 5.89
N ILE A 474 -57.09 46.95 6.81
CA ILE A 474 -57.09 47.54 8.15
C ILE A 474 -55.87 48.46 8.23
N GLU A 475 -56.11 49.79 8.17
CA GLU A 475 -54.98 50.79 8.23
C GLU A 475 -55.11 51.64 9.50
N GLU A 476 -56.33 51.87 10.07
CA GLU A 476 -56.61 52.49 11.36
C GLU A 476 -57.83 51.82 11.98
N ASP A 477 -58.21 52.18 13.22
CA ASP A 477 -59.13 51.49 14.11
C ASP A 477 -60.42 50.92 13.43
N ILE A 478 -60.43 49.59 13.23
CA ILE A 478 -61.65 48.83 12.96
C ILE A 478 -62.01 48.08 14.26
N LYS A 479 -63.02 48.55 14.94
CA LYS A 479 -63.64 47.83 16.04
C LYS A 479 -64.96 47.18 15.58
N VAL A 480 -64.87 45.93 15.19
CA VAL A 480 -66.04 45.12 14.89
C VAL A 480 -66.36 44.33 16.15
N THR A 481 -67.36 44.68 16.87
CA THR A 481 -67.84 43.98 18.10
C THR A 481 -69.35 43.75 17.94
N GLY A 482 -69.79 42.51 18.18
CA GLY A 482 -71.21 42.26 18.27
C GLY A 482 -71.66 40.87 17.83
N GLN A 483 -72.85 40.43 18.29
CA GLN A 483 -73.36 39.09 17.96
C GLN A 483 -73.81 38.94 16.51
N GLU A 484 -73.98 39.99 15.73
CA GLU A 484 -74.31 40.01 14.31
C GLU A 484 -73.87 41.32 13.68
N VAL A 485 -72.95 41.30 12.71
CA VAL A 485 -72.72 42.47 11.82
C VAL A 485 -73.06 42.02 10.42
N LYS A 486 -74.23 42.50 9.91
CA LYS A 486 -74.60 42.35 8.50
C LYS A 486 -74.49 43.73 7.86
N SER A 487 -73.70 43.85 6.82
CA SER A 487 -73.64 44.99 5.94
C SER A 487 -74.36 44.71 4.66
#